data_2afdf659662f9ae0a7dd09875f2257f0
#
_entry.id   2afdf659662f9ae0a7dd09875f2257f0
#
_cell.length_a   1.000
_cell.length_b   1.000
_cell.length_c   1.000
_cell.angle_alpha   90.00
_cell.angle_beta   90.00
_cell.angle_gamma   90.00
#
_symmetry.space_group_name_H-M   'P 1'
#
loop_
_entity.id
_entity.type
_entity.pdbx_description
1 polymer ?
#
loop_
_entity_poly.entity_id
_entity_poly.type
_entity_poly.pdbx_seq_one_letter_code
_entity_poly.pdbx_strand_id
1 'polypeptide(L)'
;MKEIILLKSGEIALKGLNRSTFEDIMAKNARRRLQPLGEFKIWHAQSTTYVQPLTEGVDMDEAVRRLQTVFGIVAVTKSCVVEKDFSVICPAAAEYFAEQLTAARTFKVEAKRSDKAFPMKSPEISRELGGYLLSRFHHLKVKVEQPEITITVEIREQGAYIHANQLPGAGGIPVGTGGRALLLLSGGIDSPVAGYMMAKRGLEIAAVHFASPPYTSDRARQKVLDLAQELTPYTGRIRLFVVPFTKLQELLRERCPEDYFTILMRRYMMRVAERIALREDCGALITGESLGQVASQTMQAIGCTDLACKLPVLRPCIGMDKEEIIRISRKIETFETSILPYEDCCTVFTPRHPKTKPTVAAVEAIEAEMAIPEELVAEAAEQAELNIYK
;
A
#
# COMPACT_ATOMS: atom_id res chain seq x y z
N MET A 1 8.15 -17.63 -26.75
CA MET A 1 9.37 -17.51 -25.90
C MET A 1 9.00 -17.66 -24.43
N LYS A 2 9.92 -18.10 -23.58
CA LYS A 2 9.67 -18.23 -22.13
C LYS A 2 9.79 -16.84 -21.48
N GLU A 3 8.74 -16.39 -20.80
CA GLU A 3 8.75 -15.14 -20.05
C GLU A 3 8.84 -15.38 -18.55
N ILE A 4 9.51 -14.49 -17.84
CA ILE A 4 9.51 -14.41 -16.39
C ILE A 4 9.48 -12.95 -15.94
N ILE A 5 9.18 -12.71 -14.68
CA ILE A 5 9.27 -11.38 -14.08
C ILE A 5 10.46 -11.35 -13.11
N LEU A 6 11.25 -10.29 -13.22
CA LEU A 6 12.37 -9.99 -12.32
C LEU A 6 11.94 -8.89 -11.37
N LEU A 7 12.10 -9.12 -10.06
CA LEU A 7 11.80 -8.16 -9.02
C LEU A 7 13.09 -7.67 -8.36
N LYS A 8 13.19 -6.37 -8.16
CA LYS A 8 14.26 -5.76 -7.37
C LYS A 8 13.72 -5.31 -6.02
N SER A 9 14.44 -5.68 -4.97
CA SER A 9 14.16 -5.26 -3.60
C SER A 9 14.83 -3.92 -3.30
N GLY A 10 14.17 -3.07 -2.51
CA GLY A 10 14.72 -1.80 -2.04
C GLY A 10 15.34 -1.92 -0.66
N GLU A 11 14.67 -1.39 0.36
CA GLU A 11 15.13 -1.35 1.75
C GLU A 11 15.45 -2.74 2.35
N ILE A 12 14.89 -3.81 1.79
CA ILE A 12 15.17 -5.20 2.21
C ILE A 12 16.68 -5.49 2.14
N ALA A 13 17.38 -4.94 1.14
CA ALA A 13 18.84 -5.12 0.99
C ALA A 13 19.63 -4.60 2.20
N LEU A 14 19.06 -3.68 2.99
CA LEU A 14 19.71 -3.08 4.17
C LEU A 14 19.45 -3.86 5.47
N LYS A 15 18.70 -4.98 5.43
CA LYS A 15 18.26 -5.71 6.64
C LYS A 15 19.28 -6.67 7.22
N GLY A 16 20.51 -6.73 6.67
CA GLY A 16 21.58 -7.56 7.20
C GLY A 16 21.18 -9.03 7.35
N LEU A 17 21.34 -9.59 8.54
CA LEU A 17 21.04 -10.99 8.85
C LEU A 17 19.55 -11.36 8.72
N ASN A 18 18.65 -10.40 8.83
CA ASN A 18 17.19 -10.63 8.72
C ASN A 18 16.70 -10.58 7.27
N ARG A 19 17.57 -10.35 6.29
CA ARG A 19 17.20 -10.16 4.89
C ARG A 19 16.36 -11.31 4.33
N SER A 20 16.74 -12.55 4.60
CA SER A 20 16.03 -13.74 4.12
C SER A 20 14.55 -13.75 4.60
N THR A 21 14.31 -13.44 5.87
CA THR A 21 12.95 -13.38 6.43
C THR A 21 12.09 -12.34 5.71
N PHE A 22 12.65 -11.16 5.40
CA PHE A 22 11.93 -10.12 4.64
C PHE A 22 11.67 -10.54 3.19
N GLU A 23 12.64 -11.20 2.55
CA GLU A 23 12.49 -11.75 1.20
C GLU A 23 11.40 -12.83 1.14
N ASP A 24 11.34 -13.72 2.12
CA ASP A 24 10.33 -14.78 2.22
C ASP A 24 8.92 -14.20 2.42
N ILE A 25 8.77 -13.19 3.28
CA ILE A 25 7.49 -12.50 3.49
C ILE A 25 7.07 -11.77 2.21
N MET A 26 7.99 -11.09 1.53
CA MET A 26 7.73 -10.46 0.23
C MET A 26 7.27 -11.48 -0.82
N ALA A 27 7.94 -12.62 -0.92
CA ALA A 27 7.57 -13.70 -1.83
C ALA A 27 6.20 -14.28 -1.49
N LYS A 28 5.85 -14.44 -0.21
CA LYS A 28 4.52 -14.86 0.24
C LYS A 28 3.44 -13.86 -0.19
N ASN A 29 3.70 -12.55 -0.02
CA ASN A 29 2.79 -11.49 -0.45
C ASN A 29 2.63 -11.47 -1.97
N ALA A 30 3.72 -11.64 -2.73
CA ALA A 30 3.69 -11.74 -4.19
C ALA A 30 2.87 -12.95 -4.64
N ARG A 31 3.07 -14.16 -4.06
CA ARG A 31 2.26 -15.35 -4.38
C ARG A 31 0.78 -15.10 -4.18
N ARG A 32 0.40 -14.50 -3.05
CA ARG A 32 -1.02 -14.17 -2.78
C ARG A 32 -1.61 -13.25 -3.83
N ARG A 33 -0.86 -12.22 -4.26
CA ARG A 33 -1.31 -11.28 -5.31
C ARG A 33 -1.46 -11.92 -6.67
N LEU A 34 -0.63 -12.94 -6.96
CA LEU A 34 -0.63 -13.66 -8.24
C LEU A 34 -1.61 -14.85 -8.28
N GLN A 35 -2.06 -15.34 -7.12
CA GLN A 35 -2.92 -16.52 -7.01
C GLN A 35 -4.14 -16.53 -7.95
N PRO A 36 -4.86 -15.41 -8.18
CA PRO A 36 -5.99 -15.39 -9.10
C PRO A 36 -5.63 -15.59 -10.57
N LEU A 37 -4.34 -15.45 -10.96
CA LEU A 37 -3.85 -15.61 -12.31
C LEU A 37 -3.34 -17.03 -12.61
N GLY A 38 -3.06 -17.82 -11.57
CA GLY A 38 -2.51 -19.16 -11.69
C GLY A 38 -1.34 -19.42 -10.75
N GLU A 39 -0.61 -20.49 -11.02
CA GLU A 39 0.54 -20.89 -10.19
C GLU A 39 1.85 -20.26 -10.69
N PHE A 40 2.67 -19.83 -9.74
CA PHE A 40 3.97 -19.22 -10.00
C PHE A 40 5.06 -19.83 -9.11
N LYS A 41 6.20 -20.13 -9.71
CA LYS A 41 7.43 -20.43 -8.99
C LYS A 41 8.14 -19.11 -8.67
N ILE A 42 8.39 -18.85 -7.37
CA ILE A 42 9.12 -17.66 -6.89
C ILE A 42 10.34 -18.11 -6.14
N TRP A 43 11.51 -17.60 -6.53
CA TRP A 43 12.77 -17.88 -5.86
C TRP A 43 13.69 -16.66 -5.87
N HIS A 44 14.64 -16.65 -4.97
CA HIS A 44 15.65 -15.60 -4.84
C HIS A 44 17.01 -16.12 -5.31
N ALA A 45 17.71 -15.33 -6.09
CA ALA A 45 19.09 -15.59 -6.43
C ALA A 45 19.85 -14.26 -6.53
N GLN A 46 20.97 -14.17 -5.82
CA GLN A 46 21.75 -12.94 -5.69
C GLN A 46 20.86 -11.79 -5.15
N SER A 47 20.71 -10.70 -5.84
CA SER A 47 19.86 -9.55 -5.44
C SER A 47 18.56 -9.43 -6.22
N THR A 48 18.08 -10.54 -6.79
CA THR A 48 16.89 -10.56 -7.67
C THR A 48 15.93 -11.66 -7.22
N THR A 49 14.66 -11.34 -7.17
CA THR A 49 13.58 -12.32 -7.04
C THR A 49 13.02 -12.62 -8.41
N TYR A 50 12.92 -13.87 -8.73
CA TYR A 50 12.41 -14.39 -10.01
C TYR A 50 11.00 -14.91 -9.82
N VAL A 51 10.11 -14.57 -10.74
CA VAL A 51 8.72 -15.01 -10.75
C VAL A 51 8.44 -15.64 -12.11
N GLN A 52 8.28 -16.97 -12.14
CA GLN A 52 8.04 -17.74 -13.33
C GLN A 52 6.63 -18.32 -13.27
N PRO A 53 5.79 -18.11 -14.31
CA PRO A 53 4.50 -18.80 -14.41
C PRO A 53 4.70 -20.30 -14.57
N LEU A 54 3.89 -21.09 -13.87
CA LEU A 54 3.78 -22.54 -14.03
C LEU A 54 2.51 -22.92 -14.80
N THR A 55 1.51 -22.05 -14.79
CA THR A 55 0.27 -22.18 -15.58
C THR A 55 0.49 -21.59 -16.97
N GLU A 56 0.04 -22.27 -18.01
CA GLU A 56 0.07 -21.76 -19.37
C GLU A 56 -0.98 -20.68 -19.60
N GLY A 57 -0.70 -19.72 -20.51
CA GLY A 57 -1.63 -18.66 -20.88
C GLY A 57 -1.87 -17.57 -19.82
N VAL A 58 -1.01 -17.49 -18.81
CA VAL A 58 -1.08 -16.42 -17.80
C VAL A 58 -0.88 -15.06 -18.44
N ASP A 59 -1.74 -14.09 -18.08
CA ASP A 59 -1.55 -12.68 -18.43
C ASP A 59 -0.36 -12.11 -17.63
N MET A 60 0.79 -12.03 -18.29
CA MET A 60 2.03 -11.54 -17.70
C MET A 60 2.00 -10.02 -17.42
N ASP A 61 1.22 -9.26 -18.17
CA ASP A 61 1.09 -7.81 -17.95
C ASP A 61 0.22 -7.52 -16.73
N GLU A 62 -0.85 -8.30 -16.54
CA GLU A 62 -1.61 -8.25 -15.28
C GLU A 62 -0.77 -8.73 -14.08
N ALA A 63 0.05 -9.75 -14.25
CA ALA A 63 0.97 -10.20 -13.21
C ALA A 63 1.96 -9.09 -12.81
N VAL A 64 2.48 -8.34 -13.77
CA VAL A 64 3.34 -7.17 -13.53
C VAL A 64 2.57 -6.09 -12.75
N ARG A 65 1.36 -5.71 -13.19
CA ARG A 65 0.53 -4.70 -12.49
C ARG A 65 0.28 -5.10 -11.04
N ARG A 66 -0.05 -6.36 -10.78
CA ARG A 66 -0.27 -6.87 -9.41
C ARG A 66 0.99 -6.83 -8.55
N LEU A 67 2.14 -7.16 -9.12
CA LEU A 67 3.41 -7.13 -8.40
C LEU A 67 3.88 -5.70 -8.08
N GLN A 68 3.50 -4.71 -8.88
CA GLN A 68 3.79 -3.30 -8.61
C GLN A 68 3.11 -2.78 -7.33
N THR A 69 2.05 -3.45 -6.83
CA THR A 69 1.38 -3.09 -5.57
C THR A 69 1.99 -3.77 -4.33
N VAL A 70 2.92 -4.70 -4.49
CA VAL A 70 3.53 -5.44 -3.37
C VAL A 70 4.66 -4.63 -2.75
N PHE A 71 4.51 -4.31 -1.46
CA PHE A 71 5.56 -3.62 -0.72
C PHE A 71 6.83 -4.47 -0.56
N GLY A 72 7.97 -3.79 -0.60
CA GLY A 72 9.31 -4.40 -0.66
C GLY A 72 9.89 -4.42 -2.08
N ILE A 73 9.04 -4.38 -3.12
CA ILE A 73 9.43 -4.36 -4.53
C ILE A 73 9.61 -2.92 -4.98
N VAL A 74 10.81 -2.55 -5.44
CA VAL A 74 11.08 -1.20 -5.98
C VAL A 74 11.05 -1.15 -7.49
N ALA A 75 11.30 -2.30 -8.16
CA ALA A 75 11.19 -2.38 -9.62
C ALA A 75 10.71 -3.77 -10.05
N VAL A 76 9.89 -3.77 -11.07
CA VAL A 76 9.31 -4.96 -11.72
C VAL A 76 9.70 -4.93 -13.19
N THR A 77 10.20 -6.05 -13.70
CA THR A 77 10.67 -6.13 -15.08
C THR A 77 10.20 -7.45 -15.71
N LYS A 78 9.44 -7.39 -16.80
CA LYS A 78 9.12 -8.55 -17.65
C LYS A 78 10.32 -8.86 -18.52
N SER A 79 10.74 -10.12 -18.58
CA SER A 79 11.95 -10.56 -19.25
C SER A 79 11.71 -11.81 -20.08
N CYS A 80 12.21 -11.83 -21.28
CA CYS A 80 12.40 -13.05 -22.07
C CYS A 80 13.63 -13.82 -21.55
N VAL A 81 13.54 -15.13 -21.45
CA VAL A 81 14.63 -16.01 -21.02
C VAL A 81 15.01 -16.95 -22.14
N VAL A 82 16.29 -16.94 -22.49
CA VAL A 82 16.88 -17.81 -23.52
C VAL A 82 18.17 -18.45 -23.02
N GLU A 83 18.68 -19.39 -23.80
CA GLU A 83 19.98 -20.00 -23.55
C GLU A 83 21.12 -18.98 -23.64
N LYS A 84 22.22 -19.27 -22.92
CA LYS A 84 23.43 -18.44 -22.92
C LYS A 84 24.25 -18.63 -24.19
N ASP A 85 23.63 -18.43 -25.34
CA ASP A 85 24.26 -18.44 -26.63
C ASP A 85 23.94 -17.12 -27.37
N PHE A 86 24.98 -16.42 -27.79
CA PHE A 86 24.81 -15.13 -28.42
C PHE A 86 24.05 -15.23 -29.75
N SER A 87 24.17 -16.35 -30.46
CA SER A 87 23.40 -16.63 -31.66
C SER A 87 21.90 -16.78 -31.44
N VAL A 88 21.49 -17.16 -30.20
CA VAL A 88 20.11 -17.24 -29.75
C VAL A 88 19.61 -15.90 -29.16
N ILE A 89 20.48 -15.21 -28.44
CA ILE A 89 20.15 -13.94 -27.76
C ILE A 89 19.74 -12.85 -28.78
N CYS A 90 20.48 -12.72 -29.89
CA CYS A 90 20.24 -11.66 -30.85
C CYS A 90 18.87 -11.76 -31.55
N PRO A 91 18.50 -12.90 -32.16
CA PRO A 91 17.17 -13.03 -32.77
C PRO A 91 16.06 -12.94 -31.72
N ALA A 92 16.22 -13.52 -30.54
CA ALA A 92 15.24 -13.43 -29.47
C ALA A 92 14.99 -11.99 -29.03
N ALA A 93 16.04 -11.17 -28.88
CA ALA A 93 15.90 -9.76 -28.55
C ALA A 93 15.12 -8.98 -29.64
N ALA A 94 15.46 -9.23 -30.91
CA ALA A 94 14.79 -8.57 -32.02
C ALA A 94 13.30 -8.95 -32.14
N GLU A 95 12.97 -10.23 -31.93
CA GLU A 95 11.60 -10.72 -31.96
C GLU A 95 10.78 -10.23 -30.74
N TYR A 96 11.33 -10.37 -29.55
CA TYR A 96 10.64 -10.01 -28.31
C TYR A 96 10.30 -8.52 -28.20
N PHE A 97 11.17 -7.67 -28.76
CA PHE A 97 10.98 -6.20 -28.75
C PHE A 97 10.59 -5.65 -30.13
N ALA A 98 10.10 -6.48 -31.06
CA ALA A 98 9.80 -6.06 -32.42
C ALA A 98 8.86 -4.83 -32.46
N GLU A 99 7.77 -4.85 -31.71
CA GLU A 99 6.81 -3.74 -31.67
C GLU A 99 7.43 -2.46 -31.10
N GLN A 100 8.10 -2.55 -29.93
CA GLN A 100 8.74 -1.41 -29.29
C GLN A 100 9.86 -0.83 -30.14
N LEU A 101 10.69 -1.67 -30.75
CA LEU A 101 11.76 -1.23 -31.64
C LEU A 101 11.24 -0.61 -32.93
N THR A 102 10.10 -1.09 -33.45
CA THR A 102 9.46 -0.49 -34.63
C THR A 102 8.88 0.89 -34.31
N ALA A 103 8.33 1.07 -33.12
CA ALA A 103 7.77 2.34 -32.68
C ALA A 103 8.83 3.38 -32.25
N ALA A 104 9.97 2.93 -31.70
CA ALA A 104 11.03 3.79 -31.22
C ALA A 104 11.86 4.41 -32.34
N ARG A 105 12.45 5.58 -32.09
CA ARG A 105 13.45 6.22 -32.96
C ARG A 105 14.88 6.08 -32.43
N THR A 106 15.01 5.96 -31.12
CA THR A 106 16.30 5.86 -30.44
C THR A 106 16.34 4.73 -29.43
N PHE A 107 17.46 4.03 -29.42
CA PHE A 107 17.65 2.92 -28.48
C PHE A 107 19.08 2.85 -27.93
N LYS A 108 19.22 2.05 -26.88
CA LYS A 108 20.50 1.69 -26.29
C LYS A 108 20.47 0.21 -25.90
N VAL A 109 21.61 -0.45 -25.98
CA VAL A 109 21.79 -1.79 -25.42
C VAL A 109 22.72 -1.71 -24.23
N GLU A 110 22.30 -2.30 -23.12
CA GLU A 110 23.12 -2.51 -21.93
C GLU A 110 23.29 -4.00 -21.67
N ALA A 111 24.46 -4.41 -21.22
CA ALA A 111 24.70 -5.81 -20.83
C ALA A 111 25.28 -5.88 -19.42
N LYS A 112 24.78 -6.83 -18.63
CA LYS A 112 25.28 -7.18 -17.32
C LYS A 112 25.67 -8.66 -17.33
N ARG A 113 26.89 -8.96 -16.90
CA ARG A 113 27.41 -10.32 -16.88
C ARG A 113 27.82 -10.71 -15.48
N SER A 114 27.01 -11.51 -14.80
CA SER A 114 27.38 -12.15 -13.53
C SER A 114 28.06 -13.51 -13.73
N ASP A 115 27.69 -14.26 -14.78
CA ASP A 115 28.38 -15.47 -15.19
C ASP A 115 29.65 -15.12 -15.97
N LYS A 116 30.80 -15.27 -15.31
CA LYS A 116 32.11 -14.98 -15.91
C LYS A 116 32.57 -16.04 -16.92
N ALA A 117 31.95 -17.21 -16.96
CA ALA A 117 32.24 -18.27 -17.94
C ALA A 117 31.72 -17.94 -19.35
N PHE A 118 30.77 -17.01 -19.48
CA PHE A 118 30.31 -16.56 -20.78
C PHE A 118 31.44 -15.88 -21.57
N PRO A 119 31.68 -16.24 -22.84
CA PRO A 119 32.90 -15.84 -23.55
C PRO A 119 33.03 -14.33 -23.81
N MET A 120 31.89 -13.64 -24.00
CA MET A 120 31.88 -12.20 -24.31
C MET A 120 31.80 -11.33 -23.06
N LYS A 121 32.49 -10.18 -23.07
CA LYS A 121 32.38 -9.15 -22.03
C LYS A 121 31.14 -8.26 -22.25
N SER A 122 30.63 -7.62 -21.19
CA SER A 122 29.44 -6.77 -21.28
C SER A 122 29.50 -5.69 -22.38
N PRO A 123 30.62 -4.96 -22.59
CA PRO A 123 30.71 -3.98 -23.68
C PRO A 123 30.62 -4.63 -25.07
N GLU A 124 31.17 -5.85 -25.23
CA GLU A 124 31.10 -6.60 -26.49
C GLU A 124 29.65 -7.03 -26.79
N ILE A 125 28.97 -7.61 -25.79
CA ILE A 125 27.54 -7.98 -25.90
C ILE A 125 26.70 -6.76 -26.30
N SER A 126 26.91 -5.61 -25.65
CA SER A 126 26.16 -4.39 -25.94
C SER A 126 26.40 -3.89 -27.39
N ARG A 127 27.66 -3.92 -27.85
CA ARG A 127 28.03 -3.49 -29.20
C ARG A 127 27.47 -4.41 -30.27
N GLU A 128 27.68 -5.71 -30.13
CA GLU A 128 27.29 -6.70 -31.13
C GLU A 128 25.76 -6.84 -31.25
N LEU A 129 25.04 -6.87 -30.10
CA LEU A 129 23.58 -6.87 -30.13
C LEU A 129 23.04 -5.54 -30.68
N GLY A 130 23.66 -4.40 -30.35
CA GLY A 130 23.30 -3.11 -30.91
C GLY A 130 23.45 -3.08 -32.44
N GLY A 131 24.54 -3.60 -32.95
CA GLY A 131 24.78 -3.78 -34.40
C GLY A 131 23.76 -4.69 -35.08
N TYR A 132 23.44 -5.83 -34.43
CA TYR A 132 22.41 -6.76 -34.92
C TYR A 132 21.04 -6.09 -35.01
N LEU A 133 20.62 -5.33 -34.00
CA LEU A 133 19.35 -4.62 -34.00
C LEU A 133 19.29 -3.52 -35.06
N LEU A 134 20.38 -2.77 -35.27
CA LEU A 134 20.48 -1.78 -36.34
C LEU A 134 20.35 -2.42 -37.74
N SER A 135 20.89 -3.62 -37.94
CA SER A 135 20.74 -4.34 -39.21
C SER A 135 19.32 -4.83 -39.51
N ARG A 136 18.49 -4.95 -38.47
CA ARG A 136 17.08 -5.37 -38.56
C ARG A 136 16.11 -4.19 -38.62
N PHE A 137 16.42 -3.11 -37.87
CA PHE A 137 15.57 -1.95 -37.71
C PHE A 137 16.33 -0.69 -38.19
N HIS A 138 16.40 -0.49 -39.50
CA HIS A 138 17.22 0.51 -40.17
C HIS A 138 16.87 1.98 -39.80
N HIS A 139 15.68 2.23 -39.25
CA HIS A 139 15.23 3.56 -38.83
C HIS A 139 15.77 3.96 -37.44
N LEU A 140 16.27 3.00 -36.66
CA LEU A 140 16.76 3.25 -35.31
C LEU A 140 18.11 3.98 -35.32
N LYS A 141 18.31 4.80 -34.29
CA LYS A 141 19.58 5.45 -33.99
C LYS A 141 20.02 5.11 -32.54
N VAL A 142 21.31 4.85 -32.39
CA VAL A 142 21.87 4.66 -31.04
C VAL A 142 21.92 6.01 -30.32
N LYS A 143 21.40 6.06 -29.10
CA LYS A 143 21.45 7.24 -28.24
C LYS A 143 21.83 6.81 -26.83
N VAL A 144 22.98 7.25 -26.34
CA VAL A 144 23.55 6.84 -25.04
C VAL A 144 22.78 7.45 -23.87
N GLU A 145 22.39 8.72 -24.01
CA GLU A 145 21.66 9.47 -22.98
C GLU A 145 20.19 9.60 -23.37
N GLN A 146 19.32 9.25 -22.44
CA GLN A 146 17.86 9.32 -22.59
C GLN A 146 17.35 8.71 -23.92
N PRO A 147 17.66 7.44 -24.24
CA PRO A 147 17.05 6.74 -25.36
C PRO A 147 15.56 6.49 -25.08
N GLU A 148 14.77 6.31 -26.13
CA GLU A 148 13.36 5.93 -25.98
C GLU A 148 13.20 4.52 -25.44
N ILE A 149 14.11 3.59 -25.81
CA ILE A 149 14.15 2.24 -25.27
C ILE A 149 15.58 1.83 -24.89
N THR A 150 15.74 1.25 -23.70
CA THR A 150 16.99 0.59 -23.29
C THR A 150 16.75 -0.91 -23.19
N ILE A 151 17.37 -1.69 -24.08
CA ILE A 151 17.36 -3.15 -24.00
C ILE A 151 18.52 -3.60 -23.14
N THR A 152 18.22 -4.35 -22.07
CA THR A 152 19.22 -4.89 -21.15
C THR A 152 19.31 -6.40 -21.33
N VAL A 153 20.53 -6.91 -21.51
CA VAL A 153 20.85 -8.35 -21.49
C VAL A 153 21.60 -8.67 -20.23
N GLU A 154 21.02 -9.53 -19.39
CA GLU A 154 21.66 -10.01 -18.18
C GLU A 154 22.09 -11.48 -18.37
N ILE A 155 23.39 -11.74 -18.47
CA ILE A 155 23.95 -13.11 -18.51
C ILE A 155 24.17 -13.60 -17.10
N ARG A 156 23.41 -14.62 -16.70
CA ARG A 156 23.47 -15.24 -15.37
C ARG A 156 23.72 -16.74 -15.49
N GLU A 157 23.95 -17.44 -14.38
CA GLU A 157 24.25 -18.88 -14.37
C GLU A 157 23.17 -19.71 -15.11
N GLN A 158 21.91 -19.38 -14.93
CA GLN A 158 20.76 -20.17 -15.40
C GLN A 158 20.27 -19.80 -16.81
N GLY A 159 20.77 -18.72 -17.43
CA GLY A 159 20.31 -18.27 -18.75
C GLY A 159 20.65 -16.81 -19.04
N ALA A 160 20.25 -16.38 -20.23
CA ALA A 160 20.27 -14.99 -20.63
C ALA A 160 18.85 -14.38 -20.46
N TYR A 161 18.79 -13.26 -19.76
CA TYR A 161 17.55 -12.53 -19.47
C TYR A 161 17.55 -11.23 -20.25
N ILE A 162 16.59 -11.09 -21.16
CA ILE A 162 16.50 -9.95 -22.07
C ILE A 162 15.27 -9.15 -21.67
N HIS A 163 15.45 -7.91 -21.31
CA HIS A 163 14.37 -7.02 -20.88
C HIS A 163 14.61 -5.58 -21.31
N ALA A 164 13.54 -4.80 -21.31
CA ALA A 164 13.59 -3.36 -21.44
C ALA A 164 12.96 -2.74 -20.19
N ASN A 165 12.94 -1.44 -20.12
CA ASN A 165 12.31 -0.57 -19.13
C ASN A 165 11.84 -1.22 -17.81
N GLN A 166 12.42 -0.82 -16.72
CA GLN A 166 11.96 -1.22 -15.39
C GLN A 166 10.74 -0.40 -14.98
N LEU A 167 9.66 -1.07 -14.58
CA LEU A 167 8.48 -0.42 -14.04
C LEU A 167 8.64 -0.21 -12.52
N PRO A 168 8.23 0.95 -11.99
CA PRO A 168 8.32 1.21 -10.56
C PRO A 168 7.39 0.30 -9.76
N GLY A 169 7.89 -0.25 -8.65
CA GLY A 169 7.09 -0.96 -7.67
C GLY A 169 6.65 -0.06 -6.51
N ALA A 170 5.91 -0.62 -5.55
CA ALA A 170 5.39 0.11 -4.39
C ALA A 170 6.48 0.62 -3.43
N GLY A 171 7.67 -0.01 -3.44
CA GLY A 171 8.75 0.29 -2.50
C GLY A 171 8.42 -0.13 -1.06
N GLY A 172 9.03 0.50 -0.07
CA GLY A 172 8.80 0.21 1.34
C GLY A 172 9.36 -1.14 1.79
N ILE A 173 8.72 -1.73 2.81
CA ILE A 173 9.05 -3.05 3.37
C ILE A 173 7.82 -3.95 3.36
N PRO A 174 7.97 -5.29 3.28
CA PRO A 174 6.85 -6.20 3.13
C PRO A 174 5.86 -6.14 4.31
N VAL A 175 4.56 -6.12 4.02
CA VAL A 175 3.50 -6.23 5.03
C VAL A 175 3.67 -7.53 5.82
N GLY A 176 3.54 -7.43 7.14
CA GLY A 176 3.74 -8.53 8.08
C GLY A 176 5.12 -8.54 8.74
N THR A 177 5.99 -7.57 8.42
CA THR A 177 7.32 -7.45 9.05
C THR A 177 7.35 -6.48 10.23
N GLY A 178 6.34 -5.63 10.40
CA GLY A 178 6.28 -4.56 11.40
C GLY A 178 5.26 -4.76 12.52
N GLY A 179 4.64 -5.93 12.62
CA GLY A 179 3.52 -6.16 13.54
C GLY A 179 2.18 -5.76 12.93
N ARG A 180 1.16 -5.58 13.79
CA ARG A 180 -0.21 -5.23 13.40
C ARG A 180 -0.66 -3.93 14.06
N ALA A 181 -1.46 -3.13 13.35
CA ALA A 181 -2.09 -1.93 13.89
C ALA A 181 -3.55 -1.81 13.43
N LEU A 182 -4.37 -1.12 14.22
CA LEU A 182 -5.78 -0.90 13.95
C LEU A 182 -5.98 0.50 13.36
N LEU A 183 -6.45 0.55 12.12
CA LEU A 183 -6.80 1.77 11.40
C LEU A 183 -8.22 2.22 11.74
N LEU A 184 -8.41 3.44 12.22
CA LEU A 184 -9.72 4.07 12.27
C LEU A 184 -10.09 4.51 10.85
N LEU A 185 -10.85 3.65 10.16
CA LEU A 185 -11.22 3.83 8.75
C LEU A 185 -12.55 4.58 8.65
N SER A 186 -12.53 5.74 8.01
CA SER A 186 -13.70 6.56 7.69
C SER A 186 -13.95 6.57 6.18
N GLY A 187 -15.09 7.10 5.74
CA GLY A 187 -15.37 7.32 4.33
C GLY A 187 -14.63 8.50 3.70
N GLY A 188 -13.78 9.21 4.46
CA GLY A 188 -12.97 10.32 3.98
C GLY A 188 -11.70 9.89 3.25
N ILE A 189 -11.03 10.88 2.62
CA ILE A 189 -9.81 10.67 1.80
C ILE A 189 -8.61 10.25 2.66
N ASP A 190 -8.50 10.76 3.90
CA ASP A 190 -7.27 10.74 4.68
C ASP A 190 -6.99 9.38 5.32
N SER A 191 -8.02 8.69 5.82
CA SER A 191 -7.83 7.42 6.55
C SER A 191 -7.36 6.27 5.65
N PRO A 192 -7.85 6.07 4.39
CA PRO A 192 -7.27 5.08 3.49
C PRO A 192 -5.79 5.35 3.18
N VAL A 193 -5.42 6.63 2.98
CA VAL A 193 -4.02 7.04 2.76
C VAL A 193 -3.16 6.70 3.97
N ALA A 194 -3.64 6.95 5.19
CA ALA A 194 -2.94 6.59 6.41
C ALA A 194 -2.70 5.08 6.51
N GLY A 195 -3.70 4.27 6.20
CA GLY A 195 -3.60 2.81 6.16
C GLY A 195 -2.55 2.33 5.15
N TYR A 196 -2.57 2.86 3.93
CA TYR A 196 -1.57 2.59 2.90
C TYR A 196 -0.14 2.94 3.35
N MET A 197 0.04 4.14 3.92
CA MET A 197 1.37 4.61 4.37
C MET A 197 1.94 3.71 5.46
N MET A 198 1.12 3.24 6.39
CA MET A 198 1.57 2.35 7.46
C MET A 198 1.79 0.92 6.98
N ALA A 199 0.97 0.40 6.06
CA ALA A 199 1.22 -0.87 5.39
C ALA A 199 2.54 -0.86 4.61
N LYS A 200 2.90 0.26 3.97
CA LYS A 200 4.18 0.48 3.30
C LYS A 200 5.38 0.38 4.26
N ARG A 201 5.17 0.57 5.56
CA ARG A 201 6.18 0.37 6.63
C ARG A 201 6.12 -1.01 7.27
N GLY A 202 5.42 -1.96 6.62
CA GLY A 202 5.40 -3.36 7.00
C GLY A 202 4.33 -3.76 8.00
N LEU A 203 3.43 -2.85 8.41
CA LEU A 203 2.34 -3.19 9.32
C LEU A 203 1.24 -4.00 8.62
N GLU A 204 0.74 -5.04 9.27
CA GLU A 204 -0.55 -5.63 8.95
C GLU A 204 -1.65 -4.68 9.42
N ILE A 205 -2.64 -4.41 8.56
CA ILE A 205 -3.72 -3.48 8.85
C ILE A 205 -4.98 -4.27 9.22
N ALA A 206 -5.44 -4.11 10.47
CA ALA A 206 -6.83 -4.29 10.84
C ALA A 206 -7.51 -2.92 10.79
N ALA A 207 -8.83 -2.86 10.65
CA ALA A 207 -9.56 -1.61 10.58
C ALA A 207 -10.81 -1.60 11.48
N VAL A 208 -11.20 -0.43 11.96
CA VAL A 208 -12.44 -0.18 12.67
C VAL A 208 -13.17 0.98 12.04
N HIS A 209 -14.47 0.83 11.83
CA HIS A 209 -15.39 1.87 11.40
C HIS A 209 -16.52 2.04 12.42
N PHE A 210 -16.92 3.27 12.69
CA PHE A 210 -18.02 3.60 13.58
C PHE A 210 -19.26 3.94 12.78
N ALA A 211 -20.33 3.15 12.93
CA ALA A 211 -21.60 3.36 12.27
C ALA A 211 -22.68 3.79 13.27
N SER A 212 -23.48 4.77 12.91
CA SER A 212 -24.54 5.31 13.77
C SER A 212 -25.90 5.35 13.07
N PRO A 213 -26.49 4.19 12.72
CA PRO A 213 -27.85 4.17 12.19
C PRO A 213 -28.85 4.64 13.26
N PRO A 214 -29.94 5.38 12.93
CA PRO A 214 -30.35 5.76 11.56
C PRO A 214 -29.68 7.05 11.04
N TYR A 215 -28.77 7.65 11.80
CA TYR A 215 -28.12 8.91 11.43
C TYR A 215 -27.12 8.78 10.28
N THR A 216 -26.43 7.64 10.17
CA THR A 216 -25.62 7.30 9.00
C THR A 216 -26.38 6.31 8.11
N SER A 217 -26.29 6.51 6.79
CA SER A 217 -26.99 5.67 5.81
C SER A 217 -26.23 4.36 5.55
N ASP A 218 -26.94 3.35 5.02
CA ASP A 218 -26.32 2.12 4.52
C ASP A 218 -25.30 2.41 3.39
N ARG A 219 -25.51 3.47 2.62
CA ARG A 219 -24.56 3.90 1.58
C ARG A 219 -23.26 4.45 2.17
N ALA A 220 -23.32 5.14 3.30
CA ALA A 220 -22.12 5.58 4.02
C ALA A 220 -21.33 4.37 4.54
N ARG A 221 -22.02 3.37 5.10
CA ARG A 221 -21.41 2.10 5.50
C ARG A 221 -20.77 1.40 4.28
N GLN A 222 -21.52 1.23 3.17
CA GLN A 222 -21.02 0.55 1.97
C GLN A 222 -19.76 1.23 1.43
N LYS A 223 -19.74 2.56 1.39
CA LYS A 223 -18.55 3.34 1.01
C LYS A 223 -17.28 2.94 1.76
N VAL A 224 -17.38 2.73 3.07
CA VAL A 224 -16.24 2.31 3.89
C VAL A 224 -15.86 0.84 3.62
N LEU A 225 -16.84 -0.02 3.37
CA LEU A 225 -16.58 -1.42 2.97
C LEU A 225 -15.82 -1.46 1.64
N ASP A 226 -16.20 -0.63 0.68
CA ASP A 226 -15.55 -0.51 -0.63
C ASP A 226 -14.11 0.00 -0.48
N LEU A 227 -13.89 1.05 0.33
CA LEU A 227 -12.54 1.55 0.65
C LEU A 227 -11.65 0.49 1.31
N ALA A 228 -12.20 -0.33 2.19
CA ALA A 228 -11.45 -1.45 2.77
C ALA A 228 -11.03 -2.47 1.69
N GLN A 229 -11.91 -2.77 0.73
CA GLN A 229 -11.61 -3.66 -0.40
C GLN A 229 -10.55 -3.05 -1.32
N GLU A 230 -10.65 -1.75 -1.65
CA GLU A 230 -9.71 -1.02 -2.50
C GLU A 230 -8.29 -0.94 -1.90
N LEU A 231 -8.15 -1.03 -0.58
CA LEU A 231 -6.84 -1.08 0.08
C LEU A 231 -6.16 -2.45 -0.01
N THR A 232 -6.91 -3.55 -0.21
CA THR A 232 -6.37 -4.92 -0.18
C THR A 232 -5.24 -5.20 -1.19
N PRO A 233 -5.18 -4.56 -2.37
CA PRO A 233 -4.04 -4.70 -3.28
C PRO A 233 -2.69 -4.40 -2.63
N TYR A 234 -2.66 -3.49 -1.68
CA TYR A 234 -1.46 -3.03 -0.97
C TYR A 234 -1.30 -3.69 0.40
N THR A 235 -2.36 -3.70 1.21
CA THR A 235 -2.32 -4.19 2.59
C THR A 235 -2.40 -5.71 2.68
N GLY A 236 -2.96 -6.35 1.66
CA GLY A 236 -3.41 -7.72 1.72
C GLY A 236 -4.72 -7.84 2.48
N ARG A 237 -4.89 -8.90 3.26
CA ARG A 237 -6.13 -9.16 4.01
C ARG A 237 -6.37 -8.06 5.05
N ILE A 238 -7.58 -7.48 5.03
CA ILE A 238 -8.07 -6.54 6.05
C ILE A 238 -9.19 -7.20 6.85
N ARG A 239 -9.12 -7.10 8.17
CA ARG A 239 -10.20 -7.40 9.12
C ARG A 239 -10.82 -6.08 9.52
N LEU A 240 -12.02 -5.77 9.02
CA LEU A 240 -12.75 -4.55 9.32
C LEU A 240 -13.84 -4.83 10.36
N PHE A 241 -13.79 -4.13 11.48
CA PHE A 241 -14.78 -4.14 12.54
C PHE A 241 -15.71 -2.94 12.38
N VAL A 242 -17.00 -3.19 12.16
CA VAL A 242 -18.03 -2.14 12.11
C VAL A 242 -18.70 -2.06 13.48
N VAL A 243 -18.44 -0.98 14.19
CA VAL A 243 -18.92 -0.74 15.57
C VAL A 243 -20.28 -0.04 15.54
N PRO A 244 -21.32 -0.56 16.22
CA PRO A 244 -22.58 0.16 16.44
C PRO A 244 -22.35 1.26 17.49
N PHE A 245 -22.27 2.51 17.01
CA PHE A 245 -21.86 3.63 17.87
C PHE A 245 -23.03 4.55 18.27
N THR A 246 -24.24 4.32 17.76
CA THR A 246 -25.42 5.17 18.00
C THR A 246 -25.69 5.45 19.47
N LYS A 247 -25.75 4.39 20.29
CA LYS A 247 -26.09 4.50 21.72
C LYS A 247 -25.08 5.38 22.48
N LEU A 248 -23.79 5.21 22.23
CA LEU A 248 -22.73 6.06 22.81
C LEU A 248 -22.82 7.49 22.27
N GLN A 249 -23.08 7.67 20.99
CA GLN A 249 -23.15 8.98 20.36
C GLN A 249 -24.34 9.81 20.85
N GLU A 250 -25.49 9.18 21.04
CA GLU A 250 -26.70 9.82 21.61
C GLU A 250 -26.47 10.24 23.07
N LEU A 251 -25.89 9.36 23.87
CA LEU A 251 -25.60 9.66 25.27
C LEU A 251 -24.55 10.77 25.42
N LEU A 252 -23.53 10.77 24.54
CA LEU A 252 -22.57 11.87 24.46
C LEU A 252 -23.27 13.20 24.12
N ARG A 253 -24.15 13.18 23.12
CA ARG A 253 -24.91 14.37 22.71
C ARG A 253 -25.82 14.91 23.82
N GLU A 254 -26.41 14.02 24.61
CA GLU A 254 -27.30 14.38 25.74
C GLU A 254 -26.51 15.04 26.89
N ARG A 255 -25.30 14.56 27.19
CA ARG A 255 -24.61 14.89 28.45
C ARG A 255 -23.44 15.85 28.30
N CYS A 256 -22.87 16.04 27.11
CA CYS A 256 -21.74 16.91 26.92
C CYS A 256 -22.10 18.33 26.49
N PRO A 257 -21.30 19.35 26.79
CA PRO A 257 -21.41 20.67 26.18
C PRO A 257 -21.23 20.59 24.67
N GLU A 258 -22.07 21.30 23.90
CA GLU A 258 -22.10 21.21 22.43
C GLU A 258 -20.72 21.45 21.80
N ASP A 259 -19.98 22.46 22.27
CA ASP A 259 -18.64 22.81 21.72
C ASP A 259 -17.56 21.75 21.98
N TYR A 260 -17.74 20.87 22.97
CA TYR A 260 -16.82 19.75 23.28
C TYR A 260 -17.24 18.42 22.63
N PHE A 261 -18.43 18.34 22.03
CA PHE A 261 -18.98 17.07 21.50
C PHE A 261 -18.01 16.31 20.61
N THR A 262 -17.44 16.96 19.59
CA THR A 262 -16.53 16.28 18.63
C THR A 262 -15.30 15.71 19.30
N ILE A 263 -14.70 16.41 20.27
CA ILE A 263 -13.49 15.97 20.97
C ILE A 263 -13.82 14.77 21.87
N LEU A 264 -14.91 14.86 22.64
CA LEU A 264 -15.34 13.79 23.53
C LEU A 264 -15.74 12.55 22.75
N MET A 265 -16.51 12.69 21.67
CA MET A 265 -16.86 11.60 20.78
C MET A 265 -15.60 10.87 20.25
N ARG A 266 -14.58 11.62 19.79
CA ARG A 266 -13.31 11.03 19.32
C ARG A 266 -12.57 10.31 20.45
N ARG A 267 -12.57 10.81 21.66
CA ARG A 267 -11.97 10.13 22.82
C ARG A 267 -12.64 8.77 23.07
N TYR A 268 -13.98 8.72 23.02
CA TYR A 268 -14.69 7.44 23.16
C TYR A 268 -14.46 6.49 21.98
N MET A 269 -14.34 7.00 20.76
CA MET A 269 -13.92 6.20 19.60
C MET A 269 -12.52 5.60 19.81
N MET A 270 -11.57 6.36 20.34
CA MET A 270 -10.22 5.86 20.63
C MET A 270 -10.25 4.76 21.70
N ARG A 271 -11.06 4.89 22.75
CA ARG A 271 -11.21 3.84 23.80
C ARG A 271 -11.82 2.54 23.22
N VAL A 272 -12.86 2.64 22.42
CA VAL A 272 -13.46 1.48 21.75
C VAL A 272 -12.45 0.84 20.78
N ALA A 273 -11.75 1.66 19.97
CA ALA A 273 -10.72 1.19 19.06
C ALA A 273 -9.58 0.48 19.80
N GLU A 274 -9.11 1.01 20.93
CA GLU A 274 -8.08 0.36 21.75
C GLU A 274 -8.51 -1.02 22.26
N ARG A 275 -9.76 -1.18 22.72
CA ARG A 275 -10.27 -2.49 23.15
C ARG A 275 -10.25 -3.51 22.00
N ILE A 276 -10.68 -3.09 20.81
CA ILE A 276 -10.63 -3.93 19.60
C ILE A 276 -9.17 -4.23 19.23
N ALA A 277 -8.29 -3.22 19.26
CA ALA A 277 -6.88 -3.37 18.93
C ALA A 277 -6.19 -4.40 19.84
N LEU A 278 -6.42 -4.34 21.15
CA LEU A 278 -5.87 -5.30 22.11
C LEU A 278 -6.39 -6.72 21.86
N ARG A 279 -7.68 -6.88 21.58
CA ARG A 279 -8.28 -8.18 21.24
C ARG A 279 -7.68 -8.77 19.95
N GLU A 280 -7.28 -7.90 19.00
CA GLU A 280 -6.74 -8.28 17.69
C GLU A 280 -5.21 -8.35 17.66
N ASP A 281 -4.55 -8.25 18.81
CA ASP A 281 -3.08 -8.23 18.93
C ASP A 281 -2.44 -7.10 18.10
N CYS A 282 -3.07 -5.93 18.09
CA CYS A 282 -2.54 -4.74 17.46
C CYS A 282 -1.70 -3.93 18.47
N GLY A 283 -0.49 -3.55 18.06
CA GLY A 283 0.42 -2.77 18.90
C GLY A 283 0.25 -1.24 18.80
N ALA A 284 -0.63 -0.75 17.93
CA ALA A 284 -0.86 0.67 17.72
C ALA A 284 -2.24 0.95 17.11
N LEU A 285 -2.72 2.19 17.24
CA LEU A 285 -3.82 2.75 16.46
C LEU A 285 -3.27 3.59 15.30
N ILE A 286 -4.03 3.70 14.21
CA ILE A 286 -3.70 4.56 13.07
C ILE A 286 -4.87 5.49 12.80
N THR A 287 -4.60 6.79 12.65
CA THR A 287 -5.60 7.78 12.23
C THR A 287 -5.13 8.57 11.02
N GLY A 288 -6.08 9.08 10.22
CA GLY A 288 -5.82 9.92 9.05
C GLY A 288 -5.73 11.42 9.37
N GLU A 289 -5.43 11.79 10.61
CA GLU A 289 -5.40 13.20 11.02
C GLU A 289 -4.26 13.97 10.35
N SER A 290 -4.57 15.21 9.92
CA SER A 290 -3.62 16.22 9.44
C SER A 290 -3.76 17.47 10.28
N LEU A 291 -2.64 18.02 10.77
CA LEU A 291 -2.65 19.15 11.70
C LEU A 291 -3.27 20.39 11.06
N GLY A 292 -4.27 20.96 11.74
CA GLY A 292 -4.93 22.21 11.31
C GLY A 292 -5.94 22.05 10.18
N GLN A 293 -6.23 20.83 9.70
CA GLN A 293 -7.17 20.61 8.59
C GLN A 293 -8.62 20.91 9.00
N VAL A 294 -9.02 20.52 10.21
CA VAL A 294 -10.36 20.81 10.79
C VAL A 294 -10.24 21.19 12.27
N ALA A 295 -11.32 21.73 12.84
CA ALA A 295 -11.35 22.22 14.22
C ALA A 295 -10.93 21.20 15.28
N SER A 296 -11.18 19.91 15.06
CA SER A 296 -10.77 18.81 15.96
C SER A 296 -9.33 18.32 15.73
N GLN A 297 -8.60 18.91 14.79
CA GLN A 297 -7.22 18.52 14.45
C GLN A 297 -6.22 19.64 14.78
N THR A 298 -6.51 20.46 15.78
CA THR A 298 -5.54 21.37 16.38
C THR A 298 -4.57 20.60 17.30
N MET A 299 -3.41 21.18 17.60
CA MET A 299 -2.44 20.57 18.52
C MET A 299 -3.07 20.20 19.86
N GLN A 300 -3.90 21.11 20.42
CA GLN A 300 -4.57 20.91 21.69
C GLN A 300 -5.64 19.81 21.63
N ALA A 301 -6.43 19.78 20.54
CA ALA A 301 -7.46 18.77 20.35
C ALA A 301 -6.86 17.36 20.16
N ILE A 302 -5.79 17.26 19.37
CA ILE A 302 -5.04 16.01 19.19
C ILE A 302 -4.44 15.54 20.51
N GLY A 303 -3.82 16.46 21.30
CA GLY A 303 -3.29 16.13 22.62
C GLY A 303 -4.36 15.59 23.58
N CYS A 304 -5.58 16.15 23.56
CA CYS A 304 -6.70 15.63 24.34
C CYS A 304 -7.16 14.23 23.88
N THR A 305 -7.19 13.96 22.58
CA THR A 305 -7.59 12.64 22.06
C THR A 305 -6.52 11.57 22.30
N ASP A 306 -5.23 11.92 22.28
CA ASP A 306 -4.12 11.00 22.58
C ASP A 306 -4.20 10.38 23.97
N LEU A 307 -4.57 11.17 24.95
CA LEU A 307 -4.70 10.72 26.34
C LEU A 307 -5.91 9.80 26.59
N ALA A 308 -6.75 9.57 25.59
CA ALA A 308 -7.89 8.67 25.71
C ALA A 308 -7.53 7.18 25.59
N CYS A 309 -6.34 6.85 25.10
CA CYS A 309 -5.84 5.49 24.93
C CYS A 309 -4.38 5.37 25.36
N LYS A 310 -3.94 4.15 25.64
CA LYS A 310 -2.56 3.83 26.07
C LYS A 310 -1.68 3.36 24.91
N LEU A 311 -2.30 2.79 23.86
CA LEU A 311 -1.58 2.38 22.66
C LEU A 311 -1.05 3.61 21.91
N PRO A 312 0.15 3.51 21.30
CA PRO A 312 0.66 4.59 20.46
C PRO A 312 -0.27 4.85 19.27
N VAL A 313 -0.50 6.14 18.96
CA VAL A 313 -1.33 6.56 17.84
C VAL A 313 -0.45 7.05 16.70
N LEU A 314 -0.43 6.32 15.61
CA LEU A 314 0.34 6.62 14.42
C LEU A 314 -0.47 7.54 13.50
N ARG A 315 0.10 8.70 13.14
CA ARG A 315 -0.53 9.73 12.29
C ARG A 315 0.33 10.02 11.07
N PRO A 316 0.35 9.13 10.07
CA PRO A 316 1.26 9.29 8.95
C PRO A 316 0.97 10.54 8.10
N CYS A 317 -0.26 11.06 8.14
CA CYS A 317 -0.68 12.26 7.40
C CYS A 317 -0.49 13.58 8.19
N ILE A 318 0.04 13.56 9.41
CA ILE A 318 -0.02 14.70 10.35
C ILE A 318 0.61 16.00 9.81
N GLY A 319 1.65 15.91 9.01
CA GLY A 319 2.36 17.05 8.42
C GLY A 319 2.08 17.24 6.93
N MET A 320 1.12 16.54 6.36
CA MET A 320 0.80 16.59 4.94
C MET A 320 -0.31 17.62 4.68
N ASP A 321 -0.20 18.35 3.58
CA ASP A 321 -1.31 19.16 3.09
C ASP A 321 -2.36 18.31 2.33
N LYS A 322 -3.50 18.93 2.01
CA LYS A 322 -4.61 18.21 1.38
C LYS A 322 -4.27 17.68 -0.01
N GLU A 323 -3.47 18.41 -0.78
CA GLU A 323 -3.07 18.03 -2.14
C GLU A 323 -2.11 16.83 -2.12
N GLU A 324 -1.21 16.76 -1.15
CA GLU A 324 -0.32 15.61 -0.96
C GLU A 324 -1.11 14.35 -0.65
N ILE A 325 -2.11 14.44 0.23
CA ILE A 325 -3.00 13.32 0.59
C ILE A 325 -3.83 12.89 -0.63
N ILE A 326 -4.44 13.84 -1.37
CA ILE A 326 -5.22 13.57 -2.59
C ILE A 326 -4.36 12.86 -3.65
N ARG A 327 -3.11 13.28 -3.83
CA ARG A 327 -2.21 12.64 -4.79
C ARG A 327 -1.97 11.17 -4.45
N ILE A 328 -1.80 10.86 -3.17
CA ILE A 328 -1.66 9.45 -2.73
C ILE A 328 -2.98 8.71 -2.89
N SER A 329 -4.11 9.30 -2.51
CA SER A 329 -5.43 8.69 -2.63
C SER A 329 -5.76 8.31 -4.09
N ARG A 330 -5.44 9.19 -5.06
CA ARG A 330 -5.56 8.87 -6.49
C ARG A 330 -4.63 7.75 -6.93
N LYS A 331 -3.39 7.74 -6.43
CA LYS A 331 -2.42 6.68 -6.74
C LYS A 331 -2.89 5.30 -6.27
N ILE A 332 -3.58 5.22 -5.15
CA ILE A 332 -4.08 3.98 -4.57
C ILE A 332 -5.54 3.68 -4.94
N GLU A 333 -6.10 4.50 -5.84
CA GLU A 333 -7.44 4.34 -6.42
C GLU A 333 -8.61 4.46 -5.43
N THR A 334 -8.38 5.07 -4.24
CA THR A 334 -9.41 5.28 -3.21
C THR A 334 -10.11 6.64 -3.32
N PHE A 335 -9.66 7.54 -4.20
CA PHE A 335 -10.13 8.91 -4.26
C PHE A 335 -11.60 8.99 -4.67
N GLU A 336 -11.99 8.31 -5.76
CA GLU A 336 -13.34 8.41 -6.32
C GLU A 336 -14.40 7.89 -5.35
N THR A 337 -14.09 6.80 -4.63
CA THR A 337 -14.96 6.28 -3.58
C THR A 337 -15.04 7.25 -2.40
N SER A 338 -13.88 7.81 -1.98
CA SER A 338 -13.81 8.72 -0.83
C SER A 338 -14.61 10.01 -0.99
N ILE A 339 -14.79 10.52 -2.22
CA ILE A 339 -15.55 11.76 -2.49
C ILE A 339 -17.06 11.56 -2.68
N LEU A 340 -17.56 10.33 -2.60
CA LEU A 340 -19.00 10.07 -2.65
C LEU A 340 -19.70 10.82 -1.50
N PRO A 341 -20.89 11.44 -1.76
CA PRO A 341 -21.55 12.36 -0.82
C PRO A 341 -22.32 11.64 0.29
N TYR A 342 -21.66 10.70 0.98
CA TYR A 342 -22.24 9.98 2.12
C TYR A 342 -21.44 10.31 3.38
N GLU A 343 -22.15 10.83 4.38
CA GLU A 343 -21.54 11.36 5.60
C GLU A 343 -21.26 10.27 6.62
N ASP A 344 -20.11 10.41 7.31
CA ASP A 344 -19.70 9.58 8.43
C ASP A 344 -20.37 10.03 9.74
N CYS A 345 -20.33 9.17 10.77
CA CYS A 345 -20.88 9.47 12.09
C CYS A 345 -20.27 10.73 12.73
N CYS A 346 -19.04 11.09 12.36
CA CYS A 346 -18.36 12.28 12.90
C CYS A 346 -18.95 13.61 12.44
N THR A 347 -19.73 13.64 11.35
CA THR A 347 -20.33 14.86 10.78
C THR A 347 -21.78 15.05 11.17
N VAL A 348 -22.44 13.99 11.65
CA VAL A 348 -23.90 13.99 11.95
C VAL A 348 -24.30 15.03 12.99
N PHE A 349 -23.52 15.22 14.04
CA PHE A 349 -23.79 16.13 15.12
C PHE A 349 -22.68 17.18 15.31
N THR A 350 -22.22 17.74 14.19
CA THR A 350 -21.15 18.75 14.23
C THR A 350 -21.61 20.01 14.98
N PRO A 351 -20.89 20.44 16.04
CA PRO A 351 -21.24 21.65 16.75
C PRO A 351 -21.07 22.90 15.88
N ARG A 352 -21.92 23.93 16.11
CA ARG A 352 -21.81 25.20 15.38
C ARG A 352 -20.51 25.93 15.66
N HIS A 353 -20.01 25.83 16.90
CA HIS A 353 -18.79 26.47 17.37
C HIS A 353 -17.89 25.44 18.10
N PRO A 354 -17.20 24.55 17.38
CA PRO A 354 -16.37 23.53 18.02
C PRO A 354 -15.19 24.12 18.79
N LYS A 355 -14.85 23.52 19.92
CA LYS A 355 -13.71 23.94 20.74
C LYS A 355 -12.39 23.62 20.06
N THR A 356 -11.70 24.65 19.61
CA THR A 356 -10.42 24.49 18.90
C THR A 356 -9.20 24.47 19.83
N LYS A 357 -9.32 24.97 21.05
CA LYS A 357 -8.26 25.00 22.06
C LYS A 357 -8.74 24.38 23.39
N PRO A 358 -9.10 23.08 23.40
CA PRO A 358 -9.46 22.42 24.65
C PRO A 358 -8.23 22.25 25.54
N THR A 359 -8.44 22.16 26.83
CA THR A 359 -7.41 21.70 27.79
C THR A 359 -7.75 20.29 28.26
N VAL A 360 -6.75 19.49 28.55
CA VAL A 360 -6.94 18.12 29.07
C VAL A 360 -7.79 18.15 30.35
N ALA A 361 -7.46 19.04 31.28
CA ALA A 361 -8.20 19.15 32.53
C ALA A 361 -9.70 19.46 32.35
N ALA A 362 -10.04 20.35 31.40
CA ALA A 362 -11.45 20.64 31.09
C ALA A 362 -12.17 19.45 30.48
N VAL A 363 -11.51 18.73 29.54
CA VAL A 363 -12.08 17.54 28.89
C VAL A 363 -12.32 16.42 29.92
N GLU A 364 -11.36 16.17 30.80
CA GLU A 364 -11.48 15.14 31.85
C GLU A 364 -12.53 15.50 32.91
N ALA A 365 -12.65 16.77 33.27
CA ALA A 365 -13.72 17.24 34.18
C ALA A 365 -15.11 16.99 33.56
N ILE A 366 -15.30 17.33 32.28
CA ILE A 366 -16.56 17.07 31.58
C ILE A 366 -16.83 15.55 31.48
N GLU A 367 -15.83 14.72 31.17
CA GLU A 367 -15.99 13.26 31.16
C GLU A 367 -16.45 12.71 32.53
N ALA A 368 -15.88 13.23 33.60
CA ALA A 368 -16.29 12.85 34.97
C ALA A 368 -17.74 13.23 35.28
N GLU A 369 -18.18 14.43 34.83
CA GLU A 369 -19.56 14.89 35.01
C GLU A 369 -20.55 14.09 34.15
N MET A 370 -20.17 13.74 32.93
CA MET A 370 -21.02 12.94 32.03
C MET A 370 -21.29 11.53 32.57
N ALA A 371 -20.41 10.98 33.37
CA ALA A 371 -20.52 9.66 34.00
C ALA A 371 -21.03 8.58 33.02
N ILE A 372 -20.44 8.51 31.81
CA ILE A 372 -20.76 7.47 30.85
C ILE A 372 -20.21 6.14 31.36
N PRO A 373 -21.05 5.09 31.47
CA PRO A 373 -20.60 3.78 31.95
C PRO A 373 -19.54 3.16 31.03
N GLU A 374 -18.46 2.64 31.61
CA GLU A 374 -17.39 1.97 30.86
C GLU A 374 -17.89 0.68 30.16
N GLU A 375 -18.95 0.09 30.71
CA GLU A 375 -19.65 -1.07 30.13
C GLU A 375 -20.18 -0.77 28.73
N LEU A 376 -20.59 0.47 28.44
CA LEU A 376 -21.05 0.86 27.08
C LEU A 376 -19.91 0.89 26.06
N VAL A 377 -18.71 1.26 26.51
CA VAL A 377 -17.51 1.21 25.66
C VAL A 377 -17.13 -0.24 25.37
N ALA A 378 -17.24 -1.12 26.39
CA ALA A 378 -17.00 -2.54 26.24
C ALA A 378 -18.05 -3.19 25.31
N GLU A 379 -19.33 -2.91 25.55
CA GLU A 379 -20.45 -3.40 24.74
C GLU A 379 -20.30 -3.03 23.25
N ALA A 380 -19.97 -1.76 22.97
CA ALA A 380 -19.74 -1.29 21.60
C ALA A 380 -18.58 -2.05 20.91
N ALA A 381 -17.50 -2.32 21.63
CA ALA A 381 -16.36 -3.08 21.10
C ALA A 381 -16.70 -4.56 20.88
N GLU A 382 -17.51 -5.17 21.77
CA GLU A 382 -17.92 -6.57 21.65
C GLU A 382 -18.92 -6.80 20.53
N GLN A 383 -19.85 -5.88 20.33
CA GLN A 383 -20.88 -5.94 19.28
C GLN A 383 -20.36 -5.57 17.90
N ALA A 384 -19.09 -5.26 17.75
CA ALA A 384 -18.50 -4.91 16.45
C ALA A 384 -18.62 -6.08 15.45
N GLU A 385 -19.25 -5.83 14.33
CA GLU A 385 -19.40 -6.79 13.22
C GLU A 385 -18.08 -6.95 12.46
N LEU A 386 -17.60 -8.17 12.31
CA LEU A 386 -16.37 -8.46 11.56
C LEU A 386 -16.65 -8.73 10.09
N ASN A 387 -16.04 -7.94 9.21
CA ASN A 387 -15.98 -8.15 7.77
C ASN A 387 -14.53 -8.44 7.35
N ILE A 388 -14.32 -9.37 6.40
CA ILE A 388 -12.98 -9.79 5.97
C ILE A 388 -12.84 -9.56 4.47
N TYR A 389 -11.85 -8.75 4.10
CA TYR A 389 -11.48 -8.44 2.72
C TYR A 389 -10.13 -9.10 2.38
N LYS A 390 -9.98 -9.56 1.11
CA LYS A 390 -8.78 -10.27 0.62
C LYS A 390 -8.34 -9.74 -0.74
#